data_610ea08a078766d3a7fb24939ae877ce
#
_entry.id   610ea08a078766d3a7fb24939ae877ce
#
_cell.length_a   1.000
_cell.length_b   1.000
_cell.length_c   1.000
_cell.angle_alpha   90.00
_cell.angle_beta   90.00
_cell.angle_gamma   90.00
#
_symmetry.space_group_name_H-M   'P 1'
#
loop_
_entity.id
_entity.type
_entity.pdbx_description
1 polymer ?
#
loop_
_entity_poly.entity_id
_entity_poly.type
_entity_poly.pdbx_seq_one_letter_code
_entity_poly.pdbx_strand_id
1 'polypeptide(L)'
;IDDVISNTYQDELENYLHQHQQWWFQSDITFSDQHLKDLKEIGQPVEHRPGWGSMVYDPQKSYGSINHLVTPILYNAIDLINIKLDNIGLIRCFMSAPASKYSTKLVDKPHVDKPIPHYVCLYYVNDSDGDTVIFKKKADGELENILQKDIDPNKLDILTTITPKKGRCVIFDGLHYHASTQPTKNIRTIVNFNFT
;
A
#
# COMPACT_ATOMS: atom_id res chain seq x y z
N ILE A 1 -8.79 -12.11 3.37
CA ILE A 1 -9.87 -12.66 2.52
C ILE A 1 -9.25 -12.98 1.17
N ASP A 2 -9.38 -14.21 0.69
CA ASP A 2 -8.95 -14.60 -0.65
C ASP A 2 -10.15 -14.56 -1.61
N ASP A 3 -9.87 -14.33 -2.88
CA ASP A 3 -10.82 -14.41 -3.99
C ASP A 3 -12.07 -13.51 -3.82
N VAL A 4 -11.84 -12.25 -3.40
CA VAL A 4 -12.93 -11.25 -3.24
C VAL A 4 -13.64 -10.88 -4.55
N ILE A 5 -13.02 -11.18 -5.69
CA ILE A 5 -13.60 -11.07 -7.04
C ILE A 5 -13.34 -12.37 -7.80
N SER A 6 -14.10 -12.65 -8.85
CA SER A 6 -13.95 -13.87 -9.64
C SER A 6 -12.57 -13.96 -10.32
N ASN A 7 -12.09 -15.17 -10.57
CA ASN A 7 -10.79 -15.40 -11.22
C ASN A 7 -10.69 -14.68 -12.57
N THR A 8 -11.74 -14.71 -13.38
CA THR A 8 -11.77 -13.97 -14.65
C THR A 8 -11.55 -12.48 -14.44
N TYR A 9 -12.18 -11.91 -13.41
CA TYR A 9 -12.02 -10.50 -13.12
C TYR A 9 -10.61 -10.18 -12.57
N GLN A 10 -10.03 -11.10 -11.79
CA GLN A 10 -8.63 -10.99 -11.34
C GLN A 10 -7.67 -10.95 -12.53
N ASP A 11 -7.88 -11.84 -13.53
CA ASP A 11 -7.03 -11.91 -14.72
C ASP A 11 -7.14 -10.66 -15.59
N GLU A 12 -8.35 -10.17 -15.83
CA GLU A 12 -8.61 -8.94 -16.58
C GLU A 12 -8.02 -7.70 -15.89
N LEU A 13 -8.17 -7.61 -14.57
CA LEU A 13 -7.62 -6.50 -13.80
C LEU A 13 -6.08 -6.51 -13.81
N GLU A 14 -5.47 -7.66 -13.61
CA GLU A 14 -4.01 -7.80 -13.68
C GLU A 14 -3.49 -7.41 -15.07
N ASN A 15 -4.12 -7.95 -16.13
CA ASN A 15 -3.77 -7.62 -17.50
C ASN A 15 -3.91 -6.11 -17.77
N TYR A 16 -5.03 -5.51 -17.34
CA TYR A 16 -5.24 -4.08 -17.53
C TYR A 16 -4.17 -3.25 -16.82
N LEU A 17 -3.90 -3.55 -15.54
CA LEU A 17 -2.92 -2.80 -14.74
C LEU A 17 -1.50 -2.94 -15.31
N HIS A 18 -1.13 -4.12 -15.82
CA HIS A 18 0.22 -4.35 -16.34
C HIS A 18 0.43 -3.86 -17.78
N GLN A 19 -0.62 -3.83 -18.61
CA GLN A 19 -0.49 -3.53 -20.04
C GLN A 19 -1.04 -2.15 -20.45
N HIS A 20 -2.04 -1.64 -19.74
CA HIS A 20 -2.81 -0.47 -20.17
C HIS A 20 -2.82 0.69 -19.19
N GLN A 21 -2.51 0.44 -17.92
CA GLN A 21 -2.49 1.49 -16.89
C GLN A 21 -1.32 2.42 -17.09
N GLN A 22 -1.58 3.72 -16.93
CA GLN A 22 -0.52 4.72 -16.88
C GLN A 22 0.12 4.74 -15.49
N TRP A 23 1.44 4.53 -15.47
CA TRP A 23 2.24 4.52 -14.26
C TRP A 23 3.22 5.70 -14.24
N TRP A 24 3.35 6.30 -13.08
CA TRP A 24 4.35 7.33 -12.83
C TRP A 24 5.49 6.76 -12.00
N PHE A 25 6.71 6.90 -12.48
CA PHE A 25 7.88 6.54 -11.69
C PHE A 25 7.96 7.42 -10.44
N GLN A 26 8.24 6.81 -9.30
CA GLN A 26 8.48 7.46 -8.01
C GLN A 26 9.86 7.03 -7.52
N SER A 27 10.68 8.01 -7.11
CA SER A 27 11.98 7.73 -6.49
C SER A 27 11.83 6.99 -5.16
N ASP A 28 10.66 7.16 -4.53
CA ASP A 28 10.23 6.44 -3.35
C ASP A 28 8.70 6.28 -3.35
N ILE A 29 8.23 5.04 -3.17
CA ILE A 29 6.79 4.75 -3.14
C ILE A 29 6.16 4.96 -1.75
N THR A 30 6.98 5.15 -0.70
CA THR A 30 6.54 5.38 0.67
C THR A 30 6.44 6.87 0.98
N PHE A 31 7.43 7.64 0.53
CA PHE A 31 7.54 9.06 0.87
C PHE A 31 7.51 9.95 -0.37
N SER A 32 6.92 11.15 -0.21
CA SER A 32 6.99 12.19 -1.24
C SER A 32 8.42 12.74 -1.38
N ASP A 33 8.75 13.29 -2.54
CA ASP A 33 10.06 13.94 -2.76
C ASP A 33 10.35 15.06 -1.76
N GLN A 34 9.33 15.79 -1.31
CA GLN A 34 9.48 16.82 -0.29
C GLN A 34 9.88 16.19 1.05
N HIS A 35 9.20 15.12 1.45
CA HIS A 35 9.52 14.42 2.70
C HIS A 35 10.95 13.84 2.69
N LEU A 36 11.40 13.31 1.54
CA LEU A 36 12.78 12.82 1.37
C LEU A 36 13.81 13.95 1.51
N LYS A 37 13.49 15.16 1.04
CA LYS A 37 14.34 16.34 1.23
C LYS A 37 14.41 16.73 2.71
N ASP A 38 13.27 16.79 3.37
CA ASP A 38 13.18 17.13 4.80
C ASP A 38 13.99 16.14 5.65
N LEU A 39 13.92 14.85 5.35
CA LEU A 39 14.72 13.82 6.02
C LEU A 39 16.23 14.04 5.81
N LYS A 40 16.66 14.39 4.60
CA LYS A 40 18.06 14.69 4.29
C LYS A 40 18.56 15.93 5.04
N GLU A 41 17.75 16.99 5.11
CA GLU A 41 18.10 18.24 5.80
C GLU A 41 18.35 18.03 7.30
N ILE A 42 17.65 17.08 7.91
CA ILE A 42 17.86 16.74 9.33
C ILE A 42 18.88 15.61 9.56
N GLY A 43 19.63 15.22 8.49
CA GLY A 43 20.70 14.23 8.57
C GLY A 43 20.23 12.78 8.74
N GLN A 44 18.96 12.48 8.45
CA GLN A 44 18.44 11.12 8.49
C GLN A 44 18.85 10.33 7.25
N PRO A 45 19.24 9.05 7.40
CA PRO A 45 19.53 8.19 6.26
C PRO A 45 18.26 7.99 5.42
N VAL A 46 18.39 8.20 4.13
CA VAL A 46 17.30 7.98 3.17
C VAL A 46 17.62 6.75 2.34
N GLU A 47 16.93 5.67 2.60
CA GLU A 47 16.92 4.51 1.71
C GLU A 47 15.78 4.68 0.73
N HIS A 48 16.13 4.92 -0.53
CA HIS A 48 15.13 5.08 -1.59
C HIS A 48 14.50 3.75 -1.95
N ARG A 49 13.18 3.76 -2.04
CA ARG A 49 12.36 2.66 -2.48
C ARG A 49 11.66 3.01 -3.81
N PRO A 50 12.38 2.91 -4.94
CA PRO A 50 11.81 3.26 -6.23
C PRO A 50 10.72 2.28 -6.64
N GLY A 51 9.75 2.79 -7.36
CA GLY A 51 8.64 2.01 -7.90
C GLY A 51 7.76 2.88 -8.78
N TRP A 52 6.55 2.42 -9.00
CA TRP A 52 5.57 3.13 -9.81
C TRP A 52 4.28 3.27 -9.03
N GLY A 53 3.69 4.46 -9.10
CA GLY A 53 2.39 4.76 -8.52
C GLY A 53 1.41 5.21 -9.59
N SER A 54 0.13 5.00 -9.31
CA SER A 54 -0.96 5.55 -10.10
C SER A 54 -2.10 5.95 -9.18
N MET A 55 -2.55 7.22 -9.29
CA MET A 55 -3.71 7.72 -8.57
C MET A 55 -4.96 7.29 -9.30
N VAL A 56 -5.84 6.55 -8.63
CA VAL A 56 -7.12 6.08 -9.17
C VAL A 56 -8.26 6.99 -8.74
N TYR A 57 -8.26 7.37 -7.46
CA TYR A 57 -9.29 8.22 -6.88
C TYR A 57 -8.70 9.14 -5.82
N ASP A 58 -9.02 10.42 -5.92
CA ASP A 58 -8.73 11.46 -4.93
C ASP A 58 -9.97 12.36 -4.83
N PRO A 59 -10.62 12.50 -3.66
CA PRO A 59 -11.83 13.31 -3.52
C PRO A 59 -11.64 14.79 -3.85
N GLN A 60 -10.39 15.28 -3.90
CA GLN A 60 -10.05 16.65 -4.21
C GLN A 60 -9.68 16.88 -5.69
N LYS A 61 -9.58 15.83 -6.49
CA LYS A 61 -9.11 15.87 -7.88
C LYS A 61 -9.99 15.04 -8.81
N SER A 62 -9.84 15.28 -10.10
CA SER A 62 -10.48 14.44 -11.12
C SER A 62 -9.98 12.99 -11.06
N TYR A 63 -10.87 12.06 -11.25
CA TYR A 63 -10.61 10.63 -11.12
C TYR A 63 -9.83 10.05 -12.30
N GLY A 64 -9.01 9.05 -12.01
CA GLY A 64 -8.43 8.20 -13.02
C GLY A 64 -9.49 7.32 -13.71
N SER A 65 -9.20 6.89 -14.93
CA SER A 65 -10.13 6.12 -15.79
C SER A 65 -10.53 4.76 -15.23
N ILE A 66 -9.77 4.20 -14.27
CA ILE A 66 -9.96 2.82 -13.77
C ILE A 66 -10.74 2.72 -12.45
N ASN A 67 -11.27 3.81 -11.94
CA ASN A 67 -12.02 3.78 -10.67
C ASN A 67 -13.14 2.73 -10.69
N HIS A 68 -13.87 2.63 -11.80
CA HIS A 68 -14.94 1.65 -12.00
C HIS A 68 -14.48 0.19 -11.99
N LEU A 69 -13.19 -0.07 -12.32
CA LEU A 69 -12.63 -1.42 -12.29
C LEU A 69 -12.16 -1.84 -10.90
N VAL A 70 -11.74 -0.92 -10.05
CA VAL A 70 -11.16 -1.29 -8.75
C VAL A 70 -12.15 -1.13 -7.59
N THR A 71 -13.09 -0.18 -7.65
CA THR A 71 -14.06 0.06 -6.57
C THR A 71 -14.89 -1.18 -6.19
N PRO A 72 -15.34 -2.04 -7.13
CA PRO A 72 -16.07 -3.26 -6.78
C PRO A 72 -15.30 -4.22 -5.86
N ILE A 73 -13.95 -4.19 -5.90
CA ILE A 73 -13.12 -4.98 -5.00
C ILE A 73 -13.37 -4.58 -3.54
N LEU A 74 -13.36 -3.26 -3.28
CA LEU A 74 -13.62 -2.74 -1.93
C LEU A 74 -15.03 -3.11 -1.47
N TYR A 75 -16.05 -2.91 -2.31
CA TYR A 75 -17.43 -3.23 -1.96
C TYR A 75 -17.60 -4.71 -1.59
N ASN A 76 -17.09 -5.61 -2.41
CA ASN A 76 -17.15 -7.03 -2.11
C ASN A 76 -16.40 -7.38 -0.83
N ALA A 77 -15.22 -6.79 -0.61
CA ALA A 77 -14.42 -7.06 0.58
C ALA A 77 -15.09 -6.62 1.87
N ILE A 78 -15.67 -5.41 1.91
CA ILE A 78 -16.35 -4.89 3.11
C ILE A 78 -17.67 -5.61 3.39
N ASP A 79 -18.41 -6.01 2.35
CA ASP A 79 -19.64 -6.79 2.50
C ASP A 79 -19.36 -8.15 3.16
N LEU A 80 -18.25 -8.83 2.78
CA LEU A 80 -17.86 -10.11 3.35
C LEU A 80 -17.52 -10.07 4.85
N ILE A 81 -17.10 -8.91 5.35
CA ILE A 81 -16.73 -8.71 6.77
C ILE A 81 -17.67 -7.76 7.51
N ASN A 82 -18.76 -7.35 6.86
CA ASN A 82 -19.83 -6.52 7.41
C ASN A 82 -19.31 -5.18 7.98
N ILE A 83 -18.39 -4.52 7.27
CA ILE A 83 -17.96 -3.15 7.57
C ILE A 83 -18.85 -2.18 6.79
N LYS A 84 -19.40 -1.19 7.49
CA LYS A 84 -20.13 -0.10 6.85
C LYS A 84 -19.16 0.88 6.20
N LEU A 85 -19.43 1.23 4.94
CA LEU A 85 -18.68 2.25 4.21
C LEU A 85 -19.37 3.61 4.40
N ASP A 86 -18.67 4.56 4.97
CA ASP A 86 -19.13 5.95 5.05
C ASP A 86 -18.52 6.80 3.94
N ASN A 87 -17.22 6.64 3.65
CA ASN A 87 -16.56 7.41 2.60
C ASN A 87 -15.32 6.71 2.05
N ILE A 88 -15.06 6.86 0.74
CA ILE A 88 -13.80 6.47 0.11
C ILE A 88 -12.88 7.69 0.10
N GLY A 89 -11.76 7.57 0.80
CA GLY A 89 -10.76 8.64 0.89
C GLY A 89 -9.82 8.69 -0.32
N LEU A 90 -9.01 7.67 -0.50
CA LEU A 90 -8.05 7.56 -1.60
C LEU A 90 -8.06 6.15 -2.16
N ILE A 91 -7.85 6.03 -3.48
CA ILE A 91 -7.52 4.76 -4.14
C ILE A 91 -6.25 4.97 -4.95
N ARG A 92 -5.23 4.16 -4.67
CA ARG A 92 -3.93 4.23 -5.34
C ARG A 92 -3.49 2.84 -5.77
N CYS A 93 -2.84 2.75 -6.91
CA CYS A 93 -2.12 1.55 -7.30
C CYS A 93 -0.63 1.77 -7.13
N PHE A 94 0.07 0.74 -6.67
CA PHE A 94 1.52 0.74 -6.56
C PHE A 94 2.10 -0.52 -7.19
N MET A 95 3.25 -0.37 -7.85
CA MET A 95 4.01 -1.46 -8.43
C MET A 95 5.48 -1.35 -8.03
N SER A 96 6.03 -2.42 -7.49
CA SER A 96 7.43 -2.54 -7.12
C SER A 96 8.10 -3.63 -7.94
N ALA A 97 9.26 -3.33 -8.51
CA ALA A 97 10.07 -4.32 -9.22
C ALA A 97 10.92 -5.15 -8.24
N PRO A 98 11.27 -6.39 -8.60
CA PRO A 98 12.21 -7.19 -7.83
C PRO A 98 13.56 -6.50 -7.70
N ALA A 99 14.07 -6.43 -6.49
CA ALA A 99 15.38 -5.89 -6.19
C ALA A 99 16.34 -7.02 -5.82
N SER A 100 17.00 -7.62 -6.81
CA SER A 100 17.96 -8.71 -6.62
C SER A 100 19.16 -8.35 -5.72
N LYS A 101 19.39 -7.06 -5.51
CA LYS A 101 20.41 -6.52 -4.61
C LYS A 101 20.17 -6.88 -3.13
N TYR A 102 18.93 -7.14 -2.77
CA TYR A 102 18.55 -7.43 -1.39
C TYR A 102 18.26 -8.92 -1.27
N SER A 103 19.29 -9.69 -0.93
CA SER A 103 19.14 -11.13 -0.65
C SER A 103 18.33 -11.43 0.61
N THR A 104 18.02 -10.41 1.40
CA THR A 104 17.21 -10.48 2.61
C THR A 104 15.97 -9.62 2.43
N LYS A 105 14.83 -10.08 2.92
CA LYS A 105 13.57 -9.32 2.98
C LYS A 105 13.72 -8.13 3.93
N LEU A 106 14.32 -7.05 3.46
CA LEU A 106 14.35 -5.81 4.23
C LEU A 106 12.94 -5.24 4.33
N VAL A 107 12.50 -4.97 5.54
CA VAL A 107 11.24 -4.27 5.79
C VAL A 107 11.47 -2.79 5.51
N ASP A 108 10.57 -2.21 4.72
CA ASP A 108 10.56 -0.79 4.44
C ASP A 108 10.29 0.02 5.70
N LYS A 109 10.48 1.33 5.59
CA LYS A 109 10.18 2.22 6.69
C LYS A 109 8.68 2.16 7.03
N PRO A 110 8.34 1.81 8.29
CA PRO A 110 6.95 1.75 8.71
C PRO A 110 6.28 3.12 8.64
N HIS A 111 5.04 3.16 8.16
CA HIS A 111 4.25 4.38 8.01
C HIS A 111 2.77 4.13 8.31
N VAL A 112 2.01 5.19 8.42
CA VAL A 112 0.56 5.22 8.35
C VAL A 112 0.13 6.08 7.15
N ASP A 113 -0.92 5.69 6.46
CA ASP A 113 -1.38 6.43 5.27
C ASP A 113 -1.96 7.80 5.63
N LYS A 114 -2.64 7.88 6.77
CA LYS A 114 -3.26 9.10 7.32
C LYS A 114 -3.18 9.08 8.85
N PRO A 115 -3.06 10.25 9.51
CA PRO A 115 -2.99 10.33 10.97
C PRO A 115 -4.37 10.30 11.66
N ILE A 116 -5.44 10.17 10.91
CA ILE A 116 -6.83 10.14 11.38
C ILE A 116 -7.40 8.73 11.28
N PRO A 117 -8.41 8.36 12.09
CA PRO A 117 -9.03 7.05 12.02
C PRO A 117 -9.55 6.75 10.60
N HIS A 118 -9.14 5.61 10.07
CA HIS A 118 -9.54 5.10 8.76
C HIS A 118 -9.23 3.61 8.68
N TYR A 119 -9.79 2.95 7.68
CA TYR A 119 -9.38 1.60 7.29
C TYR A 119 -8.48 1.65 6.06
N VAL A 120 -7.56 0.70 6.01
CA VAL A 120 -6.77 0.39 4.82
C VAL A 120 -7.26 -0.96 4.29
N CYS A 121 -7.58 -1.02 3.00
CA CYS A 121 -7.79 -2.25 2.27
C CYS A 121 -6.71 -2.38 1.20
N LEU A 122 -5.88 -3.42 1.29
CA LEU A 122 -4.90 -3.75 0.27
C LEU A 122 -5.40 -4.95 -0.53
N TYR A 123 -5.53 -4.80 -1.84
CA TYR A 123 -5.79 -5.87 -2.77
C TYR A 123 -4.50 -6.23 -3.53
N TYR A 124 -4.12 -7.50 -3.54
CA TYR A 124 -2.95 -7.98 -4.25
C TYR A 124 -3.35 -8.46 -5.65
N VAL A 125 -2.80 -7.78 -6.66
CA VAL A 125 -3.12 -8.00 -8.07
C VAL A 125 -2.45 -9.27 -8.59
N ASN A 126 -1.27 -9.60 -8.07
CA ASN A 126 -0.50 -10.78 -8.46
C ASN A 126 0.21 -11.41 -7.26
N ASP A 127 0.68 -12.63 -7.44
CA ASP A 127 1.54 -13.31 -6.48
C ASP A 127 2.91 -12.60 -6.41
N SER A 128 3.41 -12.40 -5.19
CA SER A 128 4.72 -11.80 -4.98
C SER A 128 5.33 -12.29 -3.67
N ASP A 129 6.64 -12.17 -3.56
CA ASP A 129 7.39 -12.44 -2.32
C ASP A 129 7.68 -11.16 -1.51
N GLY A 130 7.12 -10.02 -1.92
CA GLY A 130 7.17 -8.77 -1.19
C GLY A 130 6.02 -8.66 -0.18
N ASP A 131 6.24 -9.10 1.06
CA ASP A 131 5.19 -9.17 2.10
C ASP A 131 4.69 -7.77 2.53
N THR A 132 3.48 -7.72 3.08
CA THR A 132 3.01 -6.58 3.89
C THR A 132 3.19 -6.93 5.36
N VAL A 133 3.85 -6.06 6.12
CA VAL A 133 4.05 -6.18 7.57
C VAL A 133 3.20 -5.16 8.27
N ILE A 134 2.36 -5.59 9.20
CA ILE A 134 1.54 -4.72 10.06
C ILE A 134 2.09 -4.84 11.48
N PHE A 135 2.34 -3.69 12.12
CA PHE A 135 2.90 -3.63 13.47
C PHE A 135 1.81 -3.40 14.52
N LYS A 136 2.08 -3.80 15.76
CA LYS A 136 1.17 -3.55 16.90
C LYS A 136 1.07 -2.07 17.23
N LYS A 137 2.13 -1.30 16.97
CA LYS A 137 2.15 0.14 17.20
C LYS A 137 1.11 0.84 16.33
N LYS A 138 0.39 1.78 16.94
CA LYS A 138 -0.54 2.69 16.25
C LYS A 138 -0.05 4.13 16.34
N ALA A 139 -0.43 4.94 15.37
CA ALA A 139 -0.29 6.39 15.46
C ALA A 139 -1.28 6.94 16.50
N ASP A 140 -0.84 7.94 17.25
CA ASP A 140 -1.64 8.58 18.30
C ASP A 140 -2.37 9.85 17.85
N GLY A 141 -2.34 10.13 16.53
CA GLY A 141 -3.03 11.28 15.93
C GLY A 141 -2.20 12.57 15.92
N GLU A 142 -0.98 12.59 16.47
CA GLU A 142 -0.11 13.75 16.39
C GLU A 142 0.64 13.82 15.05
N LEU A 143 0.79 15.04 14.52
CA LEU A 143 1.51 15.31 13.27
C LEU A 143 2.98 14.82 13.29
N GLU A 144 3.61 14.79 14.46
CA GLU A 144 4.98 14.31 14.62
C GLU A 144 5.13 12.83 14.26
N ASN A 145 4.07 12.04 14.42
CA ASN A 145 4.05 10.63 14.03
C ASN A 145 4.01 10.41 12.52
N ILE A 146 3.54 11.40 11.76
CA ILE A 146 3.53 11.35 10.28
C ILE A 146 4.96 11.48 9.74
N LEU A 147 5.80 12.28 10.37
CA LEU A 147 7.18 12.52 9.94
C LEU A 147 8.09 11.33 10.22
N GLN A 148 7.67 10.37 11.05
CA GLN A 148 8.28 9.04 11.28
C GLN A 148 9.81 9.06 11.40
N LYS A 149 10.32 10.11 12.07
CA LYS A 149 11.75 10.43 12.07
C LYS A 149 12.63 9.29 12.60
N ASP A 150 12.09 8.45 13.52
CA ASP A 150 12.90 7.52 14.29
C ASP A 150 12.28 6.11 14.41
N ILE A 151 11.43 5.69 13.48
CA ILE A 151 10.83 4.34 13.54
C ILE A 151 11.75 3.33 12.86
N ASP A 152 12.46 2.58 13.68
CA ASP A 152 13.22 1.41 13.25
C ASP A 152 12.28 0.19 13.22
N PRO A 153 12.04 -0.43 12.04
CA PRO A 153 11.16 -1.59 11.93
C PRO A 153 11.61 -2.77 12.80
N ASN A 154 12.92 -2.88 13.08
CA ASN A 154 13.46 -3.96 13.91
C ASN A 154 13.13 -3.80 15.40
N LYS A 155 12.68 -2.63 15.82
CA LYS A 155 12.25 -2.33 17.20
C LYS A 155 10.74 -2.38 17.40
N LEU A 156 9.98 -2.66 16.34
CA LEU A 156 8.53 -2.75 16.42
C LEU A 156 8.06 -4.19 16.52
N ASP A 157 7.13 -4.44 17.43
CA ASP A 157 6.41 -5.71 17.50
C ASP A 157 5.52 -5.89 16.27
N ILE A 158 5.72 -6.98 15.55
CA ILE A 158 4.88 -7.37 14.42
C ILE A 158 3.54 -7.88 14.95
N LEU A 159 2.45 -7.35 14.41
CA LEU A 159 1.10 -7.88 14.62
C LEU A 159 0.86 -9.05 13.68
N THR A 160 1.14 -8.87 12.39
CA THR A 160 1.00 -9.90 11.37
C THR A 160 1.84 -9.58 10.13
N THR A 161 2.14 -10.63 9.35
CA THR A 161 2.78 -10.52 8.04
C THR A 161 1.90 -11.23 7.02
N ILE A 162 1.65 -10.57 5.90
CA ILE A 162 0.78 -11.05 4.83
C ILE A 162 1.59 -11.19 3.54
N THR A 163 1.70 -12.42 3.04
CA THR A 163 2.29 -12.66 1.72
C THR A 163 1.28 -12.37 0.62
N PRO A 164 1.64 -11.55 -0.38
CA PRO A 164 0.81 -11.29 -1.53
C PRO A 164 0.42 -12.57 -2.26
N LYS A 165 -0.87 -12.72 -2.48
CA LYS A 165 -1.46 -13.76 -3.32
C LYS A 165 -2.48 -13.08 -4.23
N LYS A 166 -2.46 -13.39 -5.52
CA LYS A 166 -3.45 -12.88 -6.48
C LYS A 166 -4.87 -13.07 -5.95
N GLY A 167 -5.69 -12.03 -6.00
CA GLY A 167 -7.07 -12.05 -5.51
C GLY A 167 -7.22 -11.91 -4.00
N ARG A 168 -6.12 -11.83 -3.24
CA ARG A 168 -6.17 -11.62 -1.78
C ARG A 168 -6.41 -10.16 -1.45
N CYS A 169 -7.26 -9.95 -0.45
CA CYS A 169 -7.51 -8.66 0.16
C CYS A 169 -7.21 -8.71 1.66
N VAL A 170 -6.58 -7.69 2.20
CA VAL A 170 -6.41 -7.50 3.64
C VAL A 170 -6.98 -6.17 4.05
N ILE A 171 -7.82 -6.17 5.10
CA ILE A 171 -8.39 -4.96 5.68
C ILE A 171 -7.92 -4.84 7.12
N PHE A 172 -7.46 -3.64 7.50
CA PHE A 172 -6.97 -3.37 8.85
C PHE A 172 -7.20 -1.90 9.25
N ASP A 173 -7.14 -1.63 10.54
CA ASP A 173 -7.17 -0.28 11.09
C ASP A 173 -5.94 0.50 10.61
N GLY A 174 -6.16 1.54 9.83
CA GLY A 174 -5.13 2.34 9.16
C GLY A 174 -4.23 3.13 10.12
N LEU A 175 -4.56 3.21 11.40
CA LEU A 175 -3.66 3.77 12.41
C LEU A 175 -2.51 2.83 12.78
N HIS A 176 -2.58 1.54 12.45
CA HIS A 176 -1.44 0.65 12.59
C HIS A 176 -0.31 1.04 11.64
N TYR A 177 0.90 1.17 12.20
CA TYR A 177 2.08 1.26 11.35
C TYR A 177 2.20 0.01 10.50
N HIS A 178 2.50 0.21 9.24
CA HIS A 178 2.67 -0.87 8.29
C HIS A 178 3.77 -0.55 7.28
N ALA A 179 4.31 -1.58 6.68
CA ALA A 179 5.35 -1.47 5.66
C ALA A 179 5.26 -2.64 4.68
N SER A 180 5.94 -2.55 3.56
CA SER A 180 6.21 -3.69 2.68
C SER A 180 7.63 -4.20 2.86
N THR A 181 7.87 -5.42 2.42
CA THR A 181 9.21 -5.89 2.11
C THR A 181 9.46 -5.79 0.60
N GLN A 182 10.72 -5.67 0.17
CA GLN A 182 11.05 -5.69 -1.25
C GLN A 182 10.74 -7.07 -1.84
N PRO A 183 10.06 -7.14 -2.98
CA PRO A 183 10.03 -8.36 -3.76
C PRO A 183 11.44 -8.69 -4.27
N THR A 184 11.76 -9.97 -4.31
CA THR A 184 13.06 -10.45 -4.83
C THR A 184 12.92 -11.25 -6.11
N LYS A 185 11.74 -11.78 -6.40
CA LYS A 185 11.47 -12.67 -7.56
C LYS A 185 10.47 -12.07 -8.54
N ASN A 186 9.31 -11.70 -8.05
CA ASN A 186 8.18 -11.23 -8.87
C ASN A 186 7.90 -9.77 -8.59
N ILE A 187 7.36 -9.04 -9.56
CA ILE A 187 6.80 -7.72 -9.31
C ILE A 187 5.73 -7.82 -8.23
N ARG A 188 5.54 -6.76 -7.47
CA ARG A 188 4.46 -6.63 -6.49
C ARG A 188 3.55 -5.50 -6.92
N THR A 189 2.34 -5.84 -7.32
CA THR A 189 1.31 -4.87 -7.71
C THR A 189 0.15 -4.94 -6.75
N ILE A 190 -0.25 -3.79 -6.22
CA ILE A 190 -1.37 -3.66 -5.28
C ILE A 190 -2.32 -2.54 -5.66
N VAL A 191 -3.56 -2.66 -5.20
CA VAL A 191 -4.50 -1.54 -5.09
C VAL A 191 -4.69 -1.25 -3.61
N ASN A 192 -4.43 0.00 -3.22
CA ASN A 192 -4.58 0.48 -1.84
C ASN A 192 -5.80 1.40 -1.75
N PHE A 193 -6.75 1.04 -0.90
CA PHE A 193 -7.93 1.83 -0.58
C PHE A 193 -7.82 2.36 0.85
N ASN A 194 -8.02 3.67 1.01
CA ASN A 194 -8.22 4.29 2.32
C ASN A 194 -9.68 4.73 2.41
N PHE A 195 -10.40 4.28 3.44
CA PHE A 195 -11.84 4.52 3.59
C PHE A 195 -12.25 4.63 5.06
N THR A 196 -13.43 5.16 5.29
CA THR A 196 -14.09 5.26 6.62
C THR A 196 -15.51 4.75 6.54
#